data_9304cc57a8d5ed2e91411b1e6a0cd9a1
#
_entry.id   9304cc57a8d5ed2e91411b1e6a0cd9a1
#
_cell.length_a   1.000
_cell.length_b   1.000
_cell.length_c   1.000
_cell.angle_alpha   90.00
_cell.angle_beta   90.00
_cell.angle_gamma   90.00
#
_symmetry.space_group_name_H-M   'P 1'
#
loop_
_entity.id
_entity.type
_entity.pdbx_description
1 polymer ?
#
loop_
_entity_poly.entity_id
_entity_poly.type
_entity_poly.pdbx_seq_one_letter_code
_entity_poly.pdbx_strand_id
1 'polypeptide(L)'
;MKRRTLLGTAAVLALALAHAGSALADPDTALADLQKTVLSKGPSGEDPSPASDVTLTEEELAKIKAMNATAAIVMHYGGNDWSRAQINGLQTQFAAMGIKVLAVTDAGFKPEKQVSDIETIMAQKPSIIVSIPTDPTATAGAYRAAAEAGTKLVFMDNVPSGFVAGKDYVSVVSADNYGNGVAAAHLMAKALNGEGDIGVVFHAADFFVTRQRYDGFKATIASDYPNIKIVAEQGIGGPDFSGDAEKAASAILTSNPAIKGIWAVWDVPAEGVISAARVAGRDDLAITTIDLGENVAISMAQGGFVKGLGAQRPYDAGVVEAKLAGYALLGKQAPAFVALPALPVTRETLLDGWKAVYSTEATDNIKSSLSQ
;
A
#
# COMPACT_ATOMS: atom_id res chain seq x y z
N MET A 1 -4.61 61.09 69.22
CA MET A 1 -4.95 59.78 68.66
C MET A 1 -5.10 59.95 67.13
N LYS A 2 -4.11 59.46 66.35
CA LYS A 2 -4.09 59.57 64.88
C LYS A 2 -4.38 58.20 64.32
N ARG A 3 -5.52 58.05 63.62
CA ARG A 3 -5.85 56.83 62.87
C ARG A 3 -5.13 56.86 61.49
N ARG A 4 -4.31 55.92 61.22
CA ARG A 4 -3.71 55.68 59.90
C ARG A 4 -4.59 54.70 59.10
N THR A 5 -5.08 55.16 57.98
CA THR A 5 -5.79 54.34 56.97
C THR A 5 -4.74 53.72 56.04
N LEU A 6 -4.72 52.39 55.97
CA LEU A 6 -3.93 51.65 54.99
C LEU A 6 -4.81 51.41 53.77
N LEU A 7 -4.42 51.96 52.63
CA LEU A 7 -4.95 51.63 51.33
C LEU A 7 -4.18 50.36 50.82
N GLY A 8 -4.88 49.24 50.67
CA GLY A 8 -4.40 48.10 50.05
C GLY A 8 -4.64 48.12 48.49
N THR A 9 -3.57 48.14 47.73
CA THR A 9 -3.61 48.08 46.28
C THR A 9 -3.72 46.57 45.87
N ALA A 10 -4.89 46.16 45.37
CA ALA A 10 -5.07 44.84 44.78
C ALA A 10 -4.52 44.86 43.34
N ALA A 11 -3.42 44.18 43.11
CA ALA A 11 -2.92 43.89 41.76
C ALA A 11 -3.71 42.73 41.16
N VAL A 12 -4.49 42.99 40.12
CA VAL A 12 -5.16 41.97 39.31
C VAL A 12 -4.15 41.41 38.32
N LEU A 13 -3.67 40.21 38.57
CA LEU A 13 -2.86 39.44 37.61
C LEU A 13 -3.79 38.84 36.55
N ALA A 14 -3.85 39.44 35.37
CA ALA A 14 -4.51 38.86 34.22
C ALA A 14 -3.62 37.71 33.67
N LEU A 15 -3.98 36.45 33.96
CA LEU A 15 -3.41 35.28 33.29
C LEU A 15 -3.92 35.25 31.84
N ALA A 16 -3.09 35.67 30.90
CA ALA A 16 -3.30 35.37 29.49
C ALA A 16 -3.06 33.88 29.28
N LEU A 17 -4.12 33.10 29.21
CA LEU A 17 -4.08 31.72 28.66
C LEU A 17 -3.73 31.83 27.19
N ALA A 18 -2.45 31.71 26.87
CA ALA A 18 -2.02 31.41 25.51
C ALA A 18 -2.61 30.06 25.15
N HIS A 19 -3.63 30.04 24.32
CA HIS A 19 -4.04 28.84 23.58
C HIS A 19 -2.87 28.54 22.67
N ALA A 20 -2.01 27.58 23.06
CA ALA A 20 -1.14 26.92 22.14
C ALA A 20 -2.07 26.12 21.19
N GLY A 21 -2.49 26.74 20.10
CA GLY A 21 -3.09 26.05 19.00
C GLY A 21 -2.08 24.97 18.61
N SER A 22 -2.48 23.70 18.63
CA SER A 22 -1.69 22.63 18.08
C SER A 22 -1.31 23.07 16.67
N ALA A 23 -0.02 23.30 16.42
CA ALA A 23 0.44 23.58 15.08
C ALA A 23 0.03 22.37 14.24
N LEU A 24 -0.78 22.60 13.20
CA LEU A 24 -1.13 21.56 12.24
C LEU A 24 0.19 20.97 11.72
N ALA A 25 0.25 19.64 11.56
CA ALA A 25 1.41 19.01 10.96
C ALA A 25 1.66 19.65 9.58
N ASP A 26 2.92 19.97 9.29
CA ASP A 26 3.30 20.41 7.95
C ASP A 26 3.28 19.19 7.00
N PRO A 27 2.32 19.10 6.06
CA PRO A 27 2.18 17.94 5.21
C PRO A 27 3.44 17.65 4.39
N ASP A 28 4.16 18.66 3.93
CA ASP A 28 5.31 18.46 3.05
C ASP A 28 6.50 17.83 3.81
N THR A 29 6.76 18.26 5.03
CA THR A 29 7.76 17.65 5.91
C THR A 29 7.39 16.20 6.24
N ALA A 30 6.13 15.95 6.62
CA ALA A 30 5.66 14.61 6.94
C ALA A 30 5.78 13.64 5.74
N LEU A 31 5.39 14.08 4.53
CA LEU A 31 5.51 13.31 3.30
C LEU A 31 6.98 12.98 2.95
N ALA A 32 7.91 13.90 3.21
CA ALA A 32 9.33 13.66 2.98
C ALA A 32 9.91 12.62 3.96
N ASP A 33 9.44 12.58 5.20
CA ASP A 33 9.92 11.63 6.21
C ASP A 33 9.39 10.22 5.99
N LEU A 34 8.19 10.05 5.44
CA LEU A 34 7.62 8.75 5.06
C LEU A 34 8.47 7.99 4.04
N GLN A 35 9.24 8.66 3.21
CA GLN A 35 10.13 8.03 2.25
C GLN A 35 11.41 7.43 2.89
N LYS A 36 11.69 7.76 4.15
CA LYS A 36 12.91 7.37 4.88
C LYS A 36 12.65 6.29 5.92
N THR A 37 11.40 6.10 6.33
CA THR A 37 11.00 5.21 7.42
C THR A 37 9.85 4.31 6.99
N VAL A 38 9.75 3.13 7.61
CA VAL A 38 8.61 2.23 7.45
C VAL A 38 7.82 2.23 8.75
N LEU A 39 6.54 2.52 8.67
CA LEU A 39 5.62 2.57 9.82
C LEU A 39 4.88 1.26 10.04
N SER A 40 4.73 0.45 8.98
CA SER A 40 4.05 -0.85 9.03
C SER A 40 4.82 -1.87 9.88
N LYS A 41 4.07 -2.73 10.56
CA LYS A 41 4.56 -3.99 11.13
C LYS A 41 4.20 -5.13 10.20
N GLY A 42 4.93 -6.22 10.30
CA GLY A 42 4.62 -7.46 9.58
C GLY A 42 3.33 -8.13 10.08
N PRO A 43 2.84 -9.17 9.36
CA PRO A 43 1.58 -9.85 9.69
C PRO A 43 1.50 -10.44 11.10
N SER A 44 2.64 -10.79 11.72
CA SER A 44 2.71 -11.29 13.10
C SER A 44 3.30 -10.24 14.07
N GLY A 45 3.39 -8.98 13.66
CA GLY A 45 3.92 -7.87 14.46
C GLY A 45 5.42 -7.65 14.33
N GLU A 46 6.08 -8.27 13.34
CA GLU A 46 7.52 -8.14 13.09
C GLU A 46 7.91 -6.70 12.74
N ASP A 47 9.08 -6.30 13.20
CA ASP A 47 9.72 -5.07 12.77
C ASP A 47 10.19 -5.18 11.31
N PRO A 48 10.04 -4.12 10.49
CA PRO A 48 10.48 -4.15 9.11
C PRO A 48 12.00 -4.11 8.99
N SER A 49 12.55 -4.95 8.11
CA SER A 49 13.94 -4.83 7.64
C SER A 49 13.95 -4.06 6.31
N PRO A 50 14.98 -3.20 6.07
CA PRO A 50 15.10 -2.47 4.82
C PRO A 50 15.30 -3.40 3.62
N ALA A 51 14.63 -3.11 2.50
CA ALA A 51 14.82 -3.86 1.26
C ALA A 51 16.26 -3.77 0.71
N SER A 52 16.98 -2.68 1.00
CA SER A 52 18.39 -2.49 0.64
C SER A 52 19.34 -3.52 1.26
N ASP A 53 18.95 -4.13 2.37
CA ASP A 53 19.77 -5.10 3.08
C ASP A 53 19.71 -6.50 2.42
N VAL A 54 18.74 -6.71 1.52
CA VAL A 54 18.57 -7.96 0.80
C VAL A 54 19.45 -7.95 -0.46
N THR A 55 20.70 -8.43 -0.30
CA THR A 55 21.71 -8.41 -1.35
C THR A 55 22.29 -9.81 -1.61
N LEU A 56 22.66 -10.06 -2.86
CA LEU A 56 23.37 -11.25 -3.31
C LEU A 56 24.70 -10.85 -3.93
N THR A 57 25.78 -11.51 -3.52
CA THR A 57 27.10 -11.32 -4.13
C THR A 57 27.19 -12.06 -5.47
N GLU A 58 28.18 -11.72 -6.29
CA GLU A 58 28.45 -12.42 -7.55
C GLU A 58 28.71 -13.93 -7.35
N GLU A 59 29.39 -14.30 -6.26
CA GLU A 59 29.62 -15.70 -5.90
C GLU A 59 28.32 -16.41 -5.53
N GLU A 60 27.44 -15.76 -4.76
CA GLU A 60 26.12 -16.28 -4.41
C GLU A 60 25.23 -16.46 -5.67
N LEU A 61 25.24 -15.49 -6.58
CA LEU A 61 24.54 -15.58 -7.87
C LEU A 61 25.05 -16.75 -8.72
N ALA A 62 26.39 -16.95 -8.78
CA ALA A 62 26.97 -18.08 -9.51
C ALA A 62 26.55 -19.44 -8.91
N LYS A 63 26.50 -19.55 -7.57
CA LYS A 63 26.03 -20.75 -6.88
C LYS A 63 24.54 -21.03 -7.19
N ILE A 64 23.69 -20.02 -7.14
CA ILE A 64 22.26 -20.17 -7.45
C ILE A 64 22.06 -20.63 -8.90
N LYS A 65 22.76 -20.02 -9.86
CA LYS A 65 22.71 -20.42 -11.28
C LYS A 65 23.07 -21.91 -11.49
N ALA A 66 24.05 -22.40 -10.76
CA ALA A 66 24.48 -23.80 -10.85
C ALA A 66 23.45 -24.80 -10.30
N MET A 67 22.48 -24.36 -9.48
CA MET A 67 21.44 -25.22 -8.90
C MET A 67 20.34 -25.59 -9.88
N ASN A 68 20.21 -24.87 -11.01
CA ASN A 68 19.11 -25.06 -11.98
C ASN A 68 17.72 -25.05 -11.30
N ALA A 69 17.54 -24.19 -10.33
CA ALA A 69 16.31 -24.09 -9.55
C ALA A 69 15.14 -23.60 -10.42
N THR A 70 13.93 -23.92 -9.97
CA THR A 70 12.68 -23.53 -10.63
C THR A 70 11.78 -22.78 -9.67
N ALA A 71 10.98 -21.84 -10.18
CA ALA A 71 10.04 -21.06 -9.40
C ALA A 71 8.65 -21.05 -10.01
N ALA A 72 7.64 -20.83 -9.18
CA ALA A 72 6.30 -20.45 -9.61
C ALA A 72 5.87 -19.16 -8.89
N ILE A 73 5.06 -18.37 -9.58
CA ILE A 73 4.48 -17.12 -9.07
C ILE A 73 2.97 -17.33 -8.97
N VAL A 74 2.41 -17.24 -7.76
CA VAL A 74 1.00 -17.53 -7.50
C VAL A 74 0.31 -16.29 -6.99
N MET A 75 -0.38 -15.59 -7.89
CA MET A 75 -1.03 -14.32 -7.61
C MET A 75 -2.45 -14.52 -7.09
N HIS A 76 -2.86 -13.65 -6.16
CA HIS A 76 -4.25 -13.54 -5.73
C HIS A 76 -5.13 -12.93 -6.82
N TYR A 77 -4.57 -11.96 -7.57
CA TYR A 77 -5.19 -11.24 -8.68
C TYR A 77 -4.12 -10.71 -9.63
N GLY A 78 -4.32 -10.86 -10.94
CA GLY A 78 -3.34 -10.49 -11.97
C GLY A 78 -3.78 -9.34 -12.87
N GLY A 79 -4.98 -8.80 -12.67
CA GLY A 79 -5.68 -7.94 -13.64
C GLY A 79 -5.33 -6.45 -13.60
N ASN A 80 -4.41 -5.98 -12.76
CA ASN A 80 -4.06 -4.57 -12.64
C ASN A 80 -2.56 -4.27 -12.87
N ASP A 81 -2.21 -2.99 -12.92
CA ASP A 81 -0.84 -2.52 -13.15
C ASP A 81 0.12 -2.97 -12.04
N TRP A 82 -0.33 -2.93 -10.78
CA TRP A 82 0.44 -3.37 -9.63
C TRP A 82 0.89 -4.83 -9.78
N SER A 83 -0.04 -5.74 -10.07
CA SER A 83 0.27 -7.16 -10.23
C SER A 83 1.23 -7.42 -11.39
N ARG A 84 1.06 -6.70 -12.50
CA ARG A 84 1.98 -6.81 -13.64
C ARG A 84 3.40 -6.36 -13.28
N ALA A 85 3.53 -5.26 -12.54
CA ALA A 85 4.85 -4.78 -12.11
C ALA A 85 5.51 -5.74 -11.13
N GLN A 86 4.76 -6.30 -10.19
CA GLN A 86 5.23 -7.31 -9.23
C GLN A 86 5.77 -8.55 -9.96
N ILE A 87 4.99 -9.10 -10.90
CA ILE A 87 5.39 -10.25 -11.71
C ILE A 87 6.64 -9.91 -12.54
N ASN A 88 6.71 -8.72 -13.14
CA ASN A 88 7.86 -8.29 -13.93
C ASN A 88 9.15 -8.20 -13.09
N GLY A 89 9.08 -7.65 -11.88
CA GLY A 89 10.20 -7.60 -10.95
C GLY A 89 10.71 -9.00 -10.58
N LEU A 90 9.80 -9.90 -10.23
CA LEU A 90 10.10 -11.30 -9.94
C LEU A 90 10.76 -12.00 -11.13
N GLN A 91 10.16 -11.91 -12.32
CA GLN A 91 10.67 -12.59 -13.52
C GLN A 91 12.04 -12.04 -13.92
N THR A 92 12.24 -10.73 -13.86
CA THR A 92 13.52 -10.09 -14.16
C THR A 92 14.62 -10.60 -13.22
N GLN A 93 14.35 -10.62 -11.92
CA GLN A 93 15.34 -11.05 -10.95
C GLN A 93 15.57 -12.57 -11.00
N PHE A 94 14.54 -13.38 -11.20
CA PHE A 94 14.71 -14.83 -11.40
C PHE A 94 15.55 -15.13 -12.64
N ALA A 95 15.32 -14.44 -13.76
CA ALA A 95 16.13 -14.59 -14.95
C ALA A 95 17.61 -14.22 -14.70
N ALA A 96 17.88 -13.13 -13.98
CA ALA A 96 19.23 -12.73 -13.59
C ALA A 96 19.92 -13.79 -12.71
N MET A 97 19.14 -14.51 -11.89
CA MET A 97 19.61 -15.60 -11.03
C MET A 97 19.66 -16.97 -11.71
N GLY A 98 19.27 -17.07 -13.00
CA GLY A 98 19.20 -18.34 -13.73
C GLY A 98 18.10 -19.29 -13.23
N ILE A 99 17.09 -18.78 -12.54
CA ILE A 99 15.93 -19.54 -12.04
C ILE A 99 14.84 -19.53 -13.10
N LYS A 100 14.38 -20.72 -13.51
CA LYS A 100 13.31 -20.85 -14.50
C LYS A 100 11.94 -20.69 -13.84
N VAL A 101 11.12 -19.74 -14.30
CA VAL A 101 9.72 -19.64 -13.92
C VAL A 101 8.90 -20.68 -14.69
N LEU A 102 8.25 -21.60 -13.97
CA LEU A 102 7.44 -22.69 -14.51
C LEU A 102 6.02 -22.22 -14.83
N ALA A 103 5.45 -21.40 -13.96
CA ALA A 103 4.09 -20.90 -14.06
C ALA A 103 3.93 -19.55 -13.38
N VAL A 104 2.99 -18.76 -13.91
CA VAL A 104 2.40 -17.59 -13.25
C VAL A 104 0.89 -17.82 -13.25
N THR A 105 0.27 -17.85 -12.09
CA THR A 105 -1.18 -18.07 -11.96
C THR A 105 -1.89 -16.85 -11.40
N ASP A 106 -3.18 -16.75 -11.68
CA ASP A 106 -4.08 -15.70 -11.21
C ASP A 106 -5.34 -16.35 -10.61
N ALA A 107 -5.52 -16.21 -9.32
CA ALA A 107 -6.66 -16.79 -8.62
C ALA A 107 -7.96 -15.98 -8.80
N GLY A 108 -7.90 -14.75 -9.30
CA GLY A 108 -9.06 -13.87 -9.43
C GLY A 108 -9.80 -13.66 -8.10
N PHE A 109 -9.05 -13.52 -7.00
CA PHE A 109 -9.53 -13.43 -5.61
C PHE A 109 -10.34 -14.65 -5.13
N LYS A 110 -10.19 -15.84 -5.78
CA LYS A 110 -10.91 -17.07 -5.40
C LYS A 110 -9.95 -18.02 -4.68
N PRO A 111 -10.12 -18.23 -3.36
CA PRO A 111 -9.25 -19.11 -2.59
C PRO A 111 -9.20 -20.56 -3.12
N GLU A 112 -10.34 -21.10 -3.53
CA GLU A 112 -10.44 -22.45 -4.07
C GLU A 112 -9.66 -22.61 -5.39
N LYS A 113 -9.63 -21.54 -6.21
CA LYS A 113 -8.81 -21.55 -7.43
C LYS A 113 -7.32 -21.49 -7.08
N GLN A 114 -6.93 -20.68 -6.12
CA GLN A 114 -5.54 -20.59 -5.69
C GLN A 114 -5.03 -21.93 -5.15
N VAL A 115 -5.85 -22.63 -4.35
CA VAL A 115 -5.53 -23.99 -3.87
C VAL A 115 -5.29 -24.93 -5.06
N SER A 116 -6.20 -24.97 -6.04
CA SER A 116 -6.06 -25.81 -7.24
C SER A 116 -4.83 -25.43 -8.08
N ASP A 117 -4.52 -24.12 -8.19
CA ASP A 117 -3.32 -23.64 -8.89
C ASP A 117 -2.04 -24.16 -8.20
N ILE A 118 -1.98 -24.08 -6.87
CA ILE A 118 -0.84 -24.58 -6.08
C ILE A 118 -0.68 -26.09 -6.26
N GLU A 119 -1.76 -26.88 -6.15
CA GLU A 119 -1.73 -28.33 -6.35
C GLU A 119 -1.20 -28.69 -7.74
N THR A 120 -1.65 -27.98 -8.78
CA THR A 120 -1.19 -28.18 -10.17
C THR A 120 0.30 -27.84 -10.32
N ILE A 121 0.76 -26.76 -9.68
CA ILE A 121 2.16 -26.34 -9.67
C ILE A 121 3.02 -27.37 -8.94
N MET A 122 2.56 -27.90 -7.81
CA MET A 122 3.29 -28.88 -7.01
C MET A 122 3.54 -30.19 -7.75
N ALA A 123 2.72 -30.56 -8.75
CA ALA A 123 3.00 -31.70 -9.63
C ALA A 123 4.29 -31.52 -10.45
N GLN A 124 4.74 -30.27 -10.67
CA GLN A 124 5.99 -29.94 -11.35
C GLN A 124 7.20 -29.83 -10.39
N LYS A 125 6.99 -30.00 -9.09
CA LYS A 125 8.01 -29.96 -8.03
C LYS A 125 8.88 -28.69 -8.09
N PRO A 126 8.30 -27.47 -8.00
CA PRO A 126 9.08 -26.25 -8.04
C PRO A 126 10.00 -26.16 -6.80
N SER A 127 11.19 -25.60 -6.99
CA SER A 127 12.09 -25.30 -5.87
C SER A 127 11.55 -24.17 -4.98
N ILE A 128 10.80 -23.23 -5.58
CA ILE A 128 10.32 -21.99 -4.99
C ILE A 128 8.88 -21.75 -5.42
N ILE A 129 8.07 -21.25 -4.49
CA ILE A 129 6.81 -20.54 -4.77
C ILE A 129 6.88 -19.15 -4.13
N VAL A 130 6.67 -18.11 -4.95
CA VAL A 130 6.43 -16.75 -4.46
C VAL A 130 4.95 -16.46 -4.63
N SER A 131 4.26 -16.04 -3.57
CA SER A 131 2.80 -15.99 -3.57
C SER A 131 2.24 -14.92 -2.64
N ILE A 132 1.04 -14.45 -2.99
CA ILE A 132 0.18 -13.66 -2.10
C ILE A 132 -1.10 -14.47 -1.83
N PRO A 133 -1.33 -14.96 -0.59
CA PRO A 133 -2.54 -15.71 -0.25
C PRO A 133 -3.81 -14.87 -0.42
N THR A 134 -4.80 -15.39 -1.15
CA THR A 134 -6.12 -14.75 -1.30
C THR A 134 -6.89 -14.72 0.01
N ASP A 135 -6.78 -15.80 0.78
CA ASP A 135 -7.36 -15.95 2.11
C ASP A 135 -6.36 -16.74 2.98
N PRO A 136 -5.88 -16.14 4.09
CA PRO A 136 -4.86 -16.77 4.92
C PRO A 136 -5.28 -18.11 5.53
N THR A 137 -6.56 -18.33 5.76
CA THR A 137 -7.08 -19.57 6.37
C THR A 137 -7.42 -20.62 5.31
N ALA A 138 -8.16 -20.24 4.29
CA ALA A 138 -8.62 -21.18 3.26
C ALA A 138 -7.48 -21.78 2.43
N THR A 139 -6.38 -21.02 2.22
CA THR A 139 -5.24 -21.47 1.41
C THR A 139 -4.13 -22.12 2.23
N ALA A 140 -4.17 -22.07 3.58
CA ALA A 140 -3.09 -22.53 4.45
C ALA A 140 -2.70 -24.00 4.21
N GLY A 141 -3.68 -24.89 3.96
CA GLY A 141 -3.44 -26.31 3.72
C GLY A 141 -2.56 -26.58 2.50
N ALA A 142 -2.83 -25.88 1.39
CA ALA A 142 -2.06 -26.04 0.15
C ALA A 142 -0.60 -25.57 0.30
N TYR A 143 -0.39 -24.41 0.95
CA TYR A 143 0.97 -23.93 1.25
C TYR A 143 1.72 -24.81 2.22
N ARG A 144 1.03 -25.41 3.22
CA ARG A 144 1.66 -26.36 4.14
C ARG A 144 2.14 -27.60 3.42
N ALA A 145 1.31 -28.18 2.55
CA ALA A 145 1.71 -29.31 1.73
C ALA A 145 2.93 -28.98 0.84
N ALA A 146 2.99 -27.76 0.27
CA ALA A 146 4.13 -27.31 -0.51
C ALA A 146 5.40 -27.18 0.33
N ALA A 147 5.32 -26.60 1.54
CA ALA A 147 6.45 -26.47 2.46
C ALA A 147 6.97 -27.85 2.93
N GLU A 148 6.07 -28.77 3.28
CA GLU A 148 6.40 -30.13 3.71
C GLU A 148 7.06 -30.96 2.57
N ALA A 149 6.71 -30.65 1.32
CA ALA A 149 7.37 -31.23 0.15
C ALA A 149 8.77 -30.63 -0.12
N GLY A 150 9.21 -29.63 0.67
CA GLY A 150 10.51 -28.99 0.58
C GLY A 150 10.58 -27.75 -0.32
N THR A 151 9.47 -27.33 -0.92
CA THR A 151 9.37 -26.10 -1.72
C THR A 151 9.57 -24.89 -0.81
N LYS A 152 10.44 -23.97 -1.21
CA LYS A 152 10.69 -22.72 -0.47
C LYS A 152 9.59 -21.70 -0.76
N LEU A 153 8.96 -21.17 0.31
CA LEU A 153 7.88 -20.22 0.19
C LEU A 153 8.38 -18.80 0.54
N VAL A 154 8.13 -17.86 -0.35
CA VAL A 154 8.27 -16.41 -0.07
C VAL A 154 6.89 -15.79 -0.25
N PHE A 155 6.44 -15.01 0.71
CA PHE A 155 5.13 -14.39 0.63
C PHE A 155 5.20 -12.91 0.28
N MET A 156 4.17 -12.45 -0.41
CA MET A 156 3.85 -11.05 -0.65
C MET A 156 2.73 -10.65 0.31
N ASP A 157 2.86 -9.54 0.99
CA ASP A 157 1.83 -8.90 1.81
C ASP A 157 1.22 -9.80 2.90
N ASN A 158 0.55 -10.88 2.53
CA ASN A 158 -0.16 -11.78 3.44
C ASN A 158 0.61 -13.09 3.68
N VAL A 159 0.40 -13.66 4.87
CA VAL A 159 0.97 -14.97 5.28
C VAL A 159 -0.17 -15.91 5.64
N PRO A 160 -0.10 -17.20 5.25
CA PRO A 160 -1.11 -18.19 5.65
C PRO A 160 -1.19 -18.34 7.17
N SER A 161 -2.39 -18.58 7.69
CA SER A 161 -2.64 -18.73 9.11
C SER A 161 -1.78 -19.83 9.75
N GLY A 162 -1.14 -19.52 10.87
CA GLY A 162 -0.30 -20.46 11.64
C GLY A 162 1.07 -20.75 11.03
N PHE A 163 1.53 -19.96 10.05
CA PHE A 163 2.88 -20.06 9.50
C PHE A 163 3.87 -19.19 10.28
N VAL A 164 5.11 -19.66 10.40
CA VAL A 164 6.20 -19.03 11.15
C VAL A 164 7.37 -18.76 10.20
N ALA A 165 7.86 -17.53 10.18
CA ALA A 165 9.03 -17.14 9.39
C ALA A 165 10.29 -17.92 9.81
N GLY A 166 11.11 -18.29 8.84
CA GLY A 166 12.32 -19.09 9.05
C GLY A 166 12.07 -20.58 9.32
N LYS A 167 10.81 -20.98 9.50
CA LYS A 167 10.40 -22.38 9.69
C LYS A 167 9.52 -22.86 8.53
N ASP A 168 8.36 -22.25 8.35
CA ASP A 168 7.36 -22.66 7.37
C ASP A 168 7.51 -21.86 6.06
N TYR A 169 8.07 -20.66 6.12
CA TYR A 169 8.37 -19.80 4.97
C TYR A 169 9.66 -19.00 5.22
N VAL A 170 10.21 -18.43 4.16
CA VAL A 170 11.48 -17.70 4.17
C VAL A 170 11.32 -16.30 4.73
N SER A 171 10.45 -15.51 4.11
CA SER A 171 10.21 -14.12 4.44
C SER A 171 8.86 -13.68 3.84
N VAL A 172 8.31 -12.59 4.36
CA VAL A 172 7.24 -11.84 3.71
C VAL A 172 7.75 -10.45 3.34
N VAL A 173 7.43 -10.03 2.11
CA VAL A 173 7.75 -8.69 1.59
C VAL A 173 6.46 -7.91 1.41
N SER A 174 6.46 -6.64 1.82
CA SER A 174 5.31 -5.75 1.65
C SER A 174 5.76 -4.30 1.40
N ALA A 175 4.82 -3.45 1.07
CA ALA A 175 5.00 -2.01 1.17
C ALA A 175 4.72 -1.53 2.60
N ASP A 176 5.11 -0.30 2.90
CA ASP A 176 4.63 0.41 4.07
C ASP A 176 3.16 0.81 3.89
N ASN A 177 2.26 -0.13 4.06
CA ASN A 177 0.83 0.09 3.84
C ASN A 177 0.22 1.09 4.83
N TYR A 178 0.67 1.08 6.09
CA TYR A 178 0.27 2.08 7.07
C TYR A 178 0.78 3.46 6.66
N GLY A 179 2.06 3.58 6.31
CA GLY A 179 2.67 4.82 5.82
C GLY A 179 2.03 5.34 4.52
N ASN A 180 1.59 4.46 3.62
CA ASN A 180 0.83 4.86 2.43
C ASN A 180 -0.54 5.46 2.80
N GLY A 181 -1.22 4.92 3.82
CA GLY A 181 -2.42 5.52 4.38
C GLY A 181 -2.15 6.91 4.99
N VAL A 182 -1.07 7.03 5.76
CA VAL A 182 -0.59 8.32 6.31
C VAL A 182 -0.30 9.32 5.19
N ALA A 183 0.42 8.91 4.13
CA ALA A 183 0.69 9.74 2.97
C ALA A 183 -0.59 10.27 2.31
N ALA A 184 -1.56 9.39 2.07
CA ALA A 184 -2.85 9.78 1.48
C ALA A 184 -3.63 10.77 2.37
N ALA A 185 -3.52 10.67 3.71
CA ALA A 185 -4.12 11.61 4.65
C ALA A 185 -3.48 13.00 4.58
N HIS A 186 -2.15 13.08 4.57
CA HIS A 186 -1.44 14.34 4.40
C HIS A 186 -1.75 15.00 3.06
N LEU A 187 -1.84 14.22 1.98
CA LEU A 187 -2.20 14.70 0.64
C LEU A 187 -3.66 15.18 0.59
N MET A 188 -4.60 14.50 1.27
CA MET A 188 -5.97 14.96 1.43
C MET A 188 -6.01 16.29 2.17
N ALA A 189 -5.31 16.40 3.29
CA ALA A 189 -5.25 17.64 4.07
C ALA A 189 -4.64 18.80 3.27
N LYS A 190 -3.59 18.54 2.48
CA LYS A 190 -3.00 19.53 1.58
C LYS A 190 -4.01 20.00 0.53
N ALA A 191 -4.75 19.07 -0.09
CA ALA A 191 -5.76 19.39 -1.10
C ALA A 191 -6.94 20.22 -0.55
N LEU A 192 -7.27 20.03 0.74
CA LEU A 192 -8.39 20.69 1.41
C LEU A 192 -7.96 21.89 2.27
N ASN A 193 -6.69 22.29 2.26
CA ASN A 193 -6.13 23.31 3.15
C ASN A 193 -6.42 23.04 4.65
N GLY A 194 -6.45 21.78 5.04
CA GLY A 194 -6.57 21.32 6.42
C GLY A 194 -7.98 21.32 7.00
N GLU A 195 -9.04 21.55 6.21
CA GLU A 195 -10.42 21.59 6.72
C GLU A 195 -11.46 21.06 5.72
N GLY A 196 -12.56 20.53 6.24
CA GLY A 196 -13.72 20.09 5.44
C GLY A 196 -14.17 18.67 5.76
N ASP A 197 -15.33 18.32 5.22
CA ASP A 197 -15.91 16.98 5.35
C ASP A 197 -15.40 16.06 4.26
N ILE A 198 -15.08 14.81 4.62
CA ILE A 198 -14.61 13.80 3.69
C ILE A 198 -15.35 12.47 3.86
N GLY A 199 -15.35 11.67 2.78
CA GLY A 199 -15.80 10.29 2.78
C GLY A 199 -14.63 9.32 2.68
N VAL A 200 -14.90 8.07 3.05
CA VAL A 200 -13.93 6.97 2.99
C VAL A 200 -14.59 5.76 2.30
N VAL A 201 -13.95 5.27 1.24
CA VAL A 201 -14.29 4.00 0.59
C VAL A 201 -13.21 2.99 0.93
N PHE A 202 -13.55 2.00 1.75
CA PHE A 202 -12.59 1.03 2.31
C PHE A 202 -12.92 -0.40 1.91
N HIS A 203 -11.94 -1.32 2.02
CA HIS A 203 -12.13 -2.74 1.78
C HIS A 203 -12.82 -3.38 2.98
N ALA A 204 -14.00 -3.99 2.76
CA ALA A 204 -14.80 -4.57 3.84
C ALA A 204 -14.26 -5.92 4.34
N ALA A 205 -13.49 -6.64 3.52
CA ALA A 205 -12.87 -7.89 3.94
C ALA A 205 -11.72 -7.64 4.93
N ASP A 206 -11.51 -8.60 5.85
CA ASP A 206 -10.37 -8.59 6.75
C ASP A 206 -9.08 -8.98 6.01
N PHE A 207 -8.53 -8.02 5.29
CA PHE A 207 -7.32 -8.18 4.51
C PHE A 207 -6.22 -7.28 5.10
N PHE A 208 -5.12 -7.88 5.52
CA PHE A 208 -4.10 -7.24 6.34
C PHE A 208 -3.60 -5.90 5.79
N VAL A 209 -3.23 -5.84 4.51
CA VAL A 209 -2.65 -4.63 3.93
C VAL A 209 -3.66 -3.49 3.77
N THR A 210 -4.88 -3.78 3.37
CA THR A 210 -5.92 -2.75 3.19
C THR A 210 -6.42 -2.21 4.54
N ARG A 211 -6.38 -3.02 5.59
CA ARG A 211 -6.62 -2.57 6.97
C ARG A 211 -5.56 -1.58 7.42
N GLN A 212 -4.27 -1.86 7.21
CA GLN A 212 -3.19 -0.93 7.56
C GLN A 212 -3.33 0.42 6.84
N ARG A 213 -3.70 0.41 5.55
CA ARG A 213 -3.96 1.65 4.78
C ARG A 213 -5.07 2.48 5.41
N TYR A 214 -6.18 1.83 5.72
CA TYR A 214 -7.34 2.46 6.35
C TYR A 214 -7.00 3.02 7.74
N ASP A 215 -6.31 2.23 8.58
CA ASP A 215 -5.92 2.64 9.93
C ASP A 215 -4.95 3.82 9.89
N GLY A 216 -3.94 3.80 9.00
CA GLY A 216 -2.99 4.89 8.82
C GLY A 216 -3.67 6.19 8.36
N PHE A 217 -4.57 6.09 7.38
CA PHE A 217 -5.33 7.24 6.91
C PHE A 217 -6.18 7.85 8.04
N LYS A 218 -6.98 7.03 8.72
CA LYS A 218 -7.89 7.53 9.78
C LYS A 218 -7.17 8.09 10.99
N ALA A 219 -6.12 7.39 11.43
CA ALA A 219 -5.34 7.86 12.58
C ALA A 219 -4.72 9.23 12.32
N THR A 220 -4.14 9.42 11.13
CA THR A 220 -3.53 10.70 10.74
C THR A 220 -4.56 11.82 10.60
N ILE A 221 -5.71 11.57 9.95
CA ILE A 221 -6.78 12.57 9.89
C ILE A 221 -7.23 12.97 11.30
N ALA A 222 -7.42 11.99 12.18
CA ALA A 222 -7.91 12.27 13.54
C ALA A 222 -6.91 13.01 14.43
N SER A 223 -5.60 12.68 14.32
CA SER A 223 -4.56 13.28 15.17
C SER A 223 -4.07 14.63 14.65
N ASP A 224 -3.82 14.74 13.34
CA ASP A 224 -3.06 15.84 12.75
C ASP A 224 -3.96 16.91 12.11
N TYR A 225 -5.19 16.51 11.71
CA TYR A 225 -6.12 17.38 10.98
C TYR A 225 -7.52 17.44 11.63
N PRO A 226 -7.65 17.98 12.84
CA PRO A 226 -8.91 17.95 13.61
C PRO A 226 -10.06 18.71 12.95
N ASN A 227 -9.79 19.57 11.95
CA ASN A 227 -10.80 20.29 11.18
C ASN A 227 -11.27 19.53 9.94
N ILE A 228 -10.65 18.38 9.60
CA ILE A 228 -11.16 17.45 8.61
C ILE A 228 -12.02 16.40 9.31
N LYS A 229 -13.27 16.21 8.84
CA LYS A 229 -14.23 15.27 9.44
C LYS A 229 -14.55 14.14 8.49
N ILE A 230 -14.34 12.91 8.91
CA ILE A 230 -14.85 11.73 8.21
C ILE A 230 -16.35 11.62 8.55
N VAL A 231 -17.22 12.00 7.61
CA VAL A 231 -18.67 12.04 7.80
C VAL A 231 -19.39 10.83 7.20
N ALA A 232 -18.71 10.07 6.35
CA ALA A 232 -19.27 8.86 5.75
C ALA A 232 -18.16 7.83 5.47
N GLU A 233 -18.47 6.56 5.73
CA GLU A 233 -17.58 5.44 5.45
C GLU A 233 -18.39 4.33 4.79
N GLN A 234 -17.90 3.81 3.66
CA GLN A 234 -18.55 2.71 2.92
C GLN A 234 -17.54 1.62 2.60
N GLY A 235 -17.87 0.39 2.98
CA GLY A 235 -17.08 -0.80 2.65
C GLY A 235 -17.45 -1.37 1.29
N ILE A 236 -16.45 -1.85 0.54
CA ILE A 236 -16.62 -2.54 -0.74
C ILE A 236 -16.08 -3.97 -0.65
N GLY A 237 -16.70 -4.90 -1.39
CA GLY A 237 -16.38 -6.33 -1.29
C GLY A 237 -15.83 -6.98 -2.55
N GLY A 238 -16.01 -6.38 -3.73
CA GLY A 238 -15.64 -6.99 -5.02
C GLY A 238 -16.52 -8.18 -5.43
N PRO A 239 -16.21 -8.88 -6.51
CA PRO A 239 -14.97 -8.74 -7.32
C PRO A 239 -14.93 -7.52 -8.25
N ASP A 240 -16.05 -6.82 -8.48
CA ASP A 240 -16.11 -5.56 -9.24
C ASP A 240 -15.87 -4.38 -8.30
N PHE A 241 -14.60 -4.21 -7.89
CA PHE A 241 -14.22 -3.17 -6.93
C PHE A 241 -14.47 -1.75 -7.44
N SER A 242 -14.33 -1.49 -8.74
CA SER A 242 -14.62 -0.18 -9.32
C SER A 242 -16.13 0.11 -9.29
N GLY A 243 -16.96 -0.84 -9.73
CA GLY A 243 -18.42 -0.70 -9.71
C GLY A 243 -18.99 -0.60 -8.29
N ASP A 244 -18.44 -1.35 -7.34
CA ASP A 244 -18.84 -1.25 -5.93
C ASP A 244 -18.46 0.10 -5.33
N ALA A 245 -17.26 0.62 -5.67
CA ALA A 245 -16.82 1.94 -5.22
C ALA A 245 -17.64 3.08 -5.86
N GLU A 246 -18.05 2.95 -7.12
CA GLU A 246 -18.95 3.92 -7.76
C GLU A 246 -20.28 4.01 -7.02
N LYS A 247 -20.90 2.87 -6.66
CA LYS A 247 -22.14 2.82 -5.86
C LYS A 247 -21.93 3.44 -4.47
N ALA A 248 -20.83 3.07 -3.80
CA ALA A 248 -20.48 3.58 -2.48
C ALA A 248 -20.29 5.10 -2.50
N ALA A 249 -19.49 5.61 -3.44
CA ALA A 249 -19.25 7.04 -3.59
C ALA A 249 -20.52 7.81 -3.97
N SER A 250 -21.36 7.28 -4.85
CA SER A 250 -22.66 7.89 -5.19
C SER A 250 -23.58 8.03 -3.98
N ALA A 251 -23.62 7.01 -3.11
CA ALA A 251 -24.37 7.07 -1.85
C ALA A 251 -23.80 8.12 -0.89
N ILE A 252 -22.45 8.19 -0.75
CA ILE A 252 -21.75 9.19 0.06
C ILE A 252 -22.09 10.60 -0.43
N LEU A 253 -21.93 10.87 -1.74
CA LEU A 253 -22.17 12.19 -2.34
C LEU A 253 -23.63 12.63 -2.22
N THR A 254 -24.59 11.68 -2.38
CA THR A 254 -26.03 11.96 -2.24
C THR A 254 -26.39 12.32 -0.80
N SER A 255 -25.85 11.58 0.17
CA SER A 255 -26.17 11.77 1.59
C SER A 255 -25.43 12.96 2.20
N ASN A 256 -24.30 13.35 1.63
CA ASN A 256 -23.41 14.40 2.14
C ASN A 256 -23.00 15.38 1.02
N PRO A 257 -23.93 16.20 0.50
CA PRO A 257 -23.67 17.05 -0.67
C PRO A 257 -22.58 18.11 -0.46
N ALA A 258 -22.23 18.42 0.79
CA ALA A 258 -21.19 19.38 1.14
C ALA A 258 -19.79 18.77 1.24
N ILE A 259 -19.64 17.45 1.07
CA ILE A 259 -18.36 16.75 1.19
C ILE A 259 -17.32 17.31 0.21
N LYS A 260 -16.07 17.44 0.65
CA LYS A 260 -14.98 18.06 -0.13
C LYS A 260 -14.00 17.06 -0.69
N GLY A 261 -13.93 15.86 -0.12
CA GLY A 261 -13.01 14.83 -0.58
C GLY A 261 -13.49 13.43 -0.28
N ILE A 262 -12.95 12.46 -1.02
CA ILE A 262 -13.11 11.01 -0.76
C ILE A 262 -11.75 10.34 -0.85
N TRP A 263 -11.40 9.56 0.19
CA TRP A 263 -10.31 8.62 0.11
C TRP A 263 -10.79 7.26 -0.37
N ALA A 264 -10.05 6.65 -1.31
CA ALA A 264 -10.30 5.30 -1.78
C ALA A 264 -9.09 4.41 -1.49
N VAL A 265 -9.33 3.16 -1.08
CA VAL A 265 -8.35 2.26 -0.49
C VAL A 265 -7.24 1.78 -1.43
N TRP A 266 -7.44 1.83 -2.76
CA TRP A 266 -6.43 1.72 -3.84
C TRP A 266 -6.97 2.29 -5.16
N ASP A 267 -6.16 2.24 -6.23
CA ASP A 267 -6.43 2.87 -7.52
C ASP A 267 -7.72 2.39 -8.22
N VAL A 268 -7.99 1.08 -8.24
CA VAL A 268 -9.20 0.54 -8.91
C VAL A 268 -10.50 1.03 -8.27
N PRO A 269 -10.71 1.00 -6.94
CA PRO A 269 -11.81 1.72 -6.31
C PRO A 269 -11.83 3.22 -6.58
N ALA A 270 -10.66 3.88 -6.66
CA ALA A 270 -10.60 5.30 -6.95
C ALA A 270 -11.16 5.63 -8.34
N GLU A 271 -11.02 4.74 -9.33
CA GLU A 271 -11.67 4.89 -10.65
C GLU A 271 -13.20 4.94 -10.52
N GLY A 272 -13.79 4.11 -9.66
CA GLY A 272 -15.22 4.15 -9.37
C GLY A 272 -15.64 5.45 -8.67
N VAL A 273 -14.83 5.95 -7.73
CA VAL A 273 -15.09 7.25 -7.09
C VAL A 273 -15.02 8.40 -8.10
N ILE A 274 -14.07 8.37 -9.04
CA ILE A 274 -13.97 9.34 -10.15
C ILE A 274 -15.24 9.30 -11.02
N SER A 275 -15.74 8.09 -11.35
CA SER A 275 -16.97 7.93 -12.12
C SER A 275 -18.17 8.55 -11.39
N ALA A 276 -18.35 8.25 -10.10
CA ALA A 276 -19.41 8.80 -9.28
C ALA A 276 -19.35 10.34 -9.17
N ALA A 277 -18.13 10.91 -9.00
CA ALA A 277 -17.94 12.35 -8.95
C ALA A 277 -18.34 13.04 -10.25
N ARG A 278 -17.97 12.48 -11.40
CA ARG A 278 -18.35 12.98 -12.73
C ARG A 278 -19.87 12.95 -12.94
N VAL A 279 -20.51 11.82 -12.61
CA VAL A 279 -21.97 11.68 -12.73
C VAL A 279 -22.70 12.68 -11.83
N ALA A 280 -22.18 12.95 -10.64
CA ALA A 280 -22.73 13.92 -9.71
C ALA A 280 -22.41 15.40 -10.06
N GLY A 281 -21.60 15.67 -11.11
CA GLY A 281 -21.16 17.02 -11.48
C GLY A 281 -20.29 17.68 -10.42
N ARG A 282 -19.51 16.90 -9.64
CA ARG A 282 -18.69 17.37 -8.52
C ARG A 282 -17.24 17.53 -8.92
N ASP A 283 -16.98 18.44 -9.87
CA ASP A 283 -15.63 18.73 -10.36
C ASP A 283 -14.69 19.31 -9.27
N ASP A 284 -15.26 19.78 -8.17
CA ASP A 284 -14.57 20.29 -7.00
C ASP A 284 -14.05 19.23 -6.02
N LEU A 285 -14.44 17.94 -6.22
CA LEU A 285 -14.12 16.87 -5.28
C LEU A 285 -12.63 16.50 -5.32
N ALA A 286 -11.96 16.50 -4.15
CA ALA A 286 -10.61 15.99 -4.02
C ALA A 286 -10.63 14.47 -3.77
N ILE A 287 -9.85 13.71 -4.53
CA ILE A 287 -9.67 12.28 -4.31
C ILE A 287 -8.21 12.02 -3.95
N THR A 288 -7.97 11.26 -2.88
CA THR A 288 -6.66 10.64 -2.61
C THR A 288 -6.81 9.13 -2.50
N THR A 289 -5.77 8.41 -2.88
CA THR A 289 -5.82 6.95 -2.93
C THR A 289 -4.44 6.33 -2.64
N ILE A 290 -4.32 5.04 -2.91
CA ILE A 290 -3.08 4.29 -2.85
C ILE A 290 -2.92 3.57 -4.20
N ASP A 291 -1.69 3.22 -4.55
CA ASP A 291 -1.29 2.65 -5.83
C ASP A 291 -1.42 3.63 -7.04
N LEU A 292 -0.51 3.47 -7.98
CA LEU A 292 -0.36 4.38 -9.13
C LEU A 292 -0.72 3.66 -10.44
N GLY A 293 -2.00 3.27 -10.62
CA GLY A 293 -2.47 2.74 -11.88
C GLY A 293 -2.60 3.83 -12.96
N GLU A 294 -2.58 3.45 -14.23
CA GLU A 294 -2.56 4.40 -15.36
C GLU A 294 -3.75 5.36 -15.34
N ASN A 295 -4.96 4.90 -15.01
CA ASN A 295 -6.16 5.74 -15.03
C ASN A 295 -6.13 6.82 -13.94
N VAL A 296 -5.68 6.50 -12.72
CA VAL A 296 -5.53 7.51 -11.66
C VAL A 296 -4.36 8.45 -11.96
N ALA A 297 -3.28 7.95 -12.59
CA ALA A 297 -2.17 8.77 -13.05
C ALA A 297 -2.61 9.79 -14.11
N ILE A 298 -3.42 9.39 -15.07
CA ILE A 298 -4.00 10.29 -16.08
C ILE A 298 -4.89 11.35 -15.42
N SER A 299 -5.78 10.95 -14.50
CA SER A 299 -6.61 11.90 -13.75
C SER A 299 -5.75 12.94 -12.99
N MET A 300 -4.66 12.49 -12.36
CA MET A 300 -3.72 13.39 -11.67
C MET A 300 -2.97 14.29 -12.67
N ALA A 301 -2.49 13.75 -13.79
CA ALA A 301 -1.79 14.50 -14.83
C ALA A 301 -2.62 15.65 -15.39
N GLN A 302 -3.92 15.42 -15.60
CA GLN A 302 -4.88 16.43 -16.06
C GLN A 302 -5.26 17.49 -15.01
N GLY A 303 -4.71 17.42 -13.79
CA GLY A 303 -5.15 18.26 -12.68
C GLY A 303 -6.58 17.94 -12.19
N GLY A 304 -7.11 16.75 -12.54
CA GLY A 304 -8.45 16.29 -12.27
C GLY A 304 -8.71 15.96 -10.79
N PHE A 305 -9.55 14.97 -10.54
CA PHE A 305 -10.01 14.62 -9.18
C PHE A 305 -8.90 14.13 -8.26
N VAL A 306 -7.95 13.31 -8.77
CA VAL A 306 -6.88 12.74 -7.95
C VAL A 306 -5.83 13.80 -7.63
N LYS A 307 -5.70 14.14 -6.35
CA LYS A 307 -4.78 15.17 -5.87
C LYS A 307 -3.44 14.61 -5.40
N GLY A 308 -3.39 13.31 -5.16
CA GLY A 308 -2.19 12.60 -4.78
C GLY A 308 -2.49 11.21 -4.24
N LEU A 309 -1.47 10.41 -4.06
CA LEU A 309 -1.57 9.04 -3.57
C LEU A 309 -0.30 8.57 -2.86
N GLY A 310 -0.44 7.55 -2.02
CA GLY A 310 0.67 6.76 -1.51
C GLY A 310 0.95 5.60 -2.47
N ALA A 311 2.08 5.62 -3.17
CA ALA A 311 2.43 4.54 -4.08
C ALA A 311 3.21 3.43 -3.39
N GLN A 312 2.97 2.19 -3.81
CA GLN A 312 3.86 1.07 -3.57
C GLN A 312 4.93 1.00 -4.67
N ARG A 313 5.96 0.18 -4.45
CA ARG A 313 6.99 -0.13 -5.45
C ARG A 313 6.97 -1.62 -5.79
N PRO A 314 5.94 -2.10 -6.50
CA PRO A 314 5.72 -3.53 -6.74
C PRO A 314 6.83 -4.17 -7.56
N TYR A 315 7.44 -3.47 -8.51
CA TYR A 315 8.59 -4.00 -9.25
C TYR A 315 9.77 -4.29 -8.32
N ASP A 316 10.13 -3.34 -7.45
CA ASP A 316 11.23 -3.51 -6.51
C ASP A 316 10.91 -4.59 -5.46
N ALA A 317 9.66 -4.67 -5.00
CA ALA A 317 9.21 -5.73 -4.09
C ALA A 317 9.41 -7.11 -4.73
N GLY A 318 9.01 -7.31 -5.99
CA GLY A 318 9.25 -8.54 -6.73
C GLY A 318 10.73 -8.89 -6.87
N VAL A 319 11.60 -7.90 -7.10
CA VAL A 319 13.05 -8.10 -7.10
C VAL A 319 13.56 -8.59 -5.73
N VAL A 320 13.08 -8.00 -4.64
CA VAL A 320 13.45 -8.39 -3.27
C VAL A 320 12.98 -9.80 -2.94
N GLU A 321 11.75 -10.15 -3.27
CA GLU A 321 11.18 -11.49 -3.08
C GLU A 321 11.99 -12.57 -3.79
N ALA A 322 12.36 -12.33 -5.04
CA ALA A 322 13.21 -13.25 -5.78
C ALA A 322 14.61 -13.40 -5.14
N LYS A 323 15.22 -12.33 -4.62
CA LYS A 323 16.48 -12.42 -3.88
C LYS A 323 16.34 -13.23 -2.59
N LEU A 324 15.23 -13.05 -1.85
CA LEU A 324 14.94 -13.83 -0.64
C LEU A 324 14.73 -15.32 -0.95
N ALA A 325 14.11 -15.64 -2.09
CA ALA A 325 14.08 -16.99 -2.59
C ALA A 325 15.50 -17.56 -2.85
N GLY A 326 16.40 -16.73 -3.38
CA GLY A 326 17.83 -17.05 -3.50
C GLY A 326 18.50 -17.32 -2.15
N TYR A 327 18.18 -16.53 -1.12
CA TYR A 327 18.67 -16.79 0.26
C TYR A 327 18.29 -18.19 0.72
N ALA A 328 17.04 -18.59 0.50
CA ALA A 328 16.56 -19.92 0.87
C ALA A 328 17.29 -21.05 0.17
N LEU A 329 17.62 -20.88 -1.12
CA LEU A 329 18.39 -21.87 -1.89
C LEU A 329 19.82 -22.01 -1.35
N LEU A 330 20.42 -20.93 -0.89
CA LEU A 330 21.76 -20.90 -0.30
C LEU A 330 21.79 -21.33 1.17
N GLY A 331 20.63 -21.55 1.82
CA GLY A 331 20.55 -21.76 3.27
C GLY A 331 20.91 -20.50 4.09
N LYS A 332 20.83 -19.32 3.47
CA LYS A 332 21.11 -18.04 4.11
C LYS A 332 19.92 -17.60 4.95
N GLN A 333 20.19 -17.04 6.13
CA GLN A 333 19.14 -16.51 6.99
C GLN A 333 18.50 -15.27 6.35
N ALA A 334 17.17 -15.24 6.31
CA ALA A 334 16.37 -14.12 5.82
C ALA A 334 15.73 -13.35 6.98
N PRO A 335 15.51 -12.02 6.85
CA PRO A 335 14.64 -11.29 7.75
C PRO A 335 13.20 -11.82 7.65
N ALA A 336 12.47 -11.83 8.77
CA ALA A 336 11.09 -12.32 8.79
C ALA A 336 10.15 -11.46 7.96
N PHE A 337 10.35 -10.13 8.01
CA PHE A 337 9.56 -9.14 7.29
C PHE A 337 10.47 -8.10 6.63
N VAL A 338 10.26 -7.85 5.35
CA VAL A 338 10.92 -6.78 4.59
C VAL A 338 9.86 -5.82 4.06
N ALA A 339 10.07 -4.52 4.23
CA ALA A 339 9.14 -3.54 3.71
C ALA A 339 9.83 -2.39 2.98
N LEU A 340 9.16 -1.92 1.92
CA LEU A 340 9.59 -0.76 1.16
C LEU A 340 8.84 0.48 1.70
N PRO A 341 9.54 1.60 1.95
CA PRO A 341 8.90 2.83 2.44
C PRO A 341 7.79 3.33 1.52
N ALA A 342 6.84 4.04 2.09
CA ALA A 342 5.79 4.73 1.33
C ALA A 342 6.38 5.73 0.33
N LEU A 343 5.74 5.87 -0.83
CA LEU A 343 6.13 6.81 -1.88
C LEU A 343 4.97 7.77 -2.15
N PRO A 344 4.95 8.96 -1.54
CA PRO A 344 3.97 9.98 -1.88
C PRO A 344 4.16 10.46 -3.33
N VAL A 345 3.08 10.44 -4.12
CA VAL A 345 3.08 10.90 -5.51
C VAL A 345 2.02 11.97 -5.69
N THR A 346 2.41 13.09 -6.29
CA THR A 346 1.55 14.19 -6.72
C THR A 346 1.72 14.43 -8.21
N ARG A 347 0.98 15.38 -8.78
CA ARG A 347 1.12 15.75 -10.19
C ARG A 347 2.55 16.17 -10.53
N GLU A 348 3.21 16.91 -9.63
CA GLU A 348 4.57 17.43 -9.80
C GLU A 348 5.62 16.31 -9.82
N THR A 349 5.39 15.22 -9.08
CA THR A 349 6.33 14.09 -8.97
C THR A 349 5.88 12.88 -9.77
N LEU A 350 4.85 13.00 -10.62
CA LEU A 350 4.18 11.88 -11.27
C LEU A 350 5.10 11.03 -12.15
N LEU A 351 5.95 11.64 -12.95
CA LEU A 351 6.84 10.90 -13.86
C LEU A 351 7.94 10.15 -13.11
N ASP A 352 8.53 10.77 -12.10
CA ASP A 352 9.51 10.13 -11.22
C ASP A 352 8.86 9.03 -10.38
N GLY A 353 7.64 9.30 -9.87
CA GLY A 353 6.82 8.31 -9.17
C GLY A 353 6.52 7.09 -10.01
N TRP A 354 6.10 7.29 -11.26
CA TRP A 354 5.85 6.20 -12.21
C TRP A 354 7.10 5.34 -12.41
N LYS A 355 8.23 5.99 -12.67
CA LYS A 355 9.51 5.29 -12.85
C LYS A 355 9.93 4.50 -11.61
N ALA A 356 9.72 5.06 -10.42
CA ALA A 356 9.99 4.37 -9.16
C ALA A 356 9.07 3.17 -8.91
N VAL A 357 7.80 3.25 -9.33
CA VAL A 357 6.80 2.17 -9.17
C VAL A 357 7.05 1.01 -10.15
N TYR A 358 7.29 1.35 -11.44
CA TYR A 358 7.27 0.38 -12.54
C TYR A 358 8.64 0.05 -13.12
N SER A 359 9.69 0.77 -12.73
CA SER A 359 11.05 0.67 -13.31
C SER A 359 11.09 0.95 -14.82
N THR A 360 10.10 1.68 -15.33
CA THR A 360 9.96 2.09 -16.75
C THR A 360 9.52 3.55 -16.85
N GLU A 361 9.71 4.14 -18.02
CA GLU A 361 9.16 5.48 -18.29
C GLU A 361 7.63 5.45 -18.30
N ALA A 362 7.01 6.57 -17.92
CA ALA A 362 5.56 6.75 -18.00
C ALA A 362 5.05 6.59 -19.45
N THR A 363 3.80 6.12 -19.58
CA THR A 363 3.16 5.94 -20.88
C THR A 363 2.97 7.27 -21.60
N ASP A 364 2.81 7.22 -22.92
CA ASP A 364 2.57 8.43 -23.71
C ASP A 364 1.24 9.10 -23.34
N ASN A 365 0.26 8.31 -22.87
CA ASN A 365 -1.02 8.84 -22.37
C ASN A 365 -0.81 9.74 -21.14
N ILE A 366 0.00 9.29 -20.18
CA ILE A 366 0.32 10.08 -18.98
C ILE A 366 1.08 11.35 -19.37
N LYS A 367 2.13 11.21 -20.21
CA LYS A 367 2.96 12.35 -20.66
C LYS A 367 2.14 13.41 -21.39
N SER A 368 1.28 12.99 -22.31
CA SER A 368 0.41 13.91 -23.06
C SER A 368 -0.63 14.59 -22.15
N SER A 369 -1.14 13.87 -21.14
CA SER A 369 -2.09 14.43 -20.18
C SER A 369 -1.46 15.50 -19.26
N LEU A 370 -0.16 15.41 -18.97
CA LEU A 370 0.57 16.45 -18.21
C LEU A 370 0.73 17.75 -18.99
N SER A 371 0.71 17.68 -20.33
CA SER A 371 0.95 18.82 -21.21
C SER A 371 -0.33 19.62 -21.52
N GLN A 372 -1.48 19.14 -21.10
CA GLN A 372 -2.78 19.81 -21.23
C GLN A 372 -3.06 20.70 -20.02
#